data_b0726c675ba1eb94bcec37358f022c62
#
_entry.id   b0726c675ba1eb94bcec37358f022c62
#
_cell.length_a   1.000
_cell.length_b   1.000
_cell.length_c   1.000
_cell.angle_alpha   90.00
_cell.angle_beta   90.00
_cell.angle_gamma   90.00
#
_symmetry.space_group_name_H-M   'P 1'
#
loop_
_entity.id
_entity.type
_entity.pdbx_description
1 polymer ?
#
loop_
_entity_poly.entity_id
_entity_poly.type
_entity_poly.pdbx_seq_one_letter_code
_entity_poly.pdbx_strand_id
1 'polypeptide(L)'
;DASALSSVGIPLLEEPALCPGGIEDPGFDDVYDQLRLYGEVFDREDEAEENIGELEDRVAAVEEQVDGSASDQEEPLTAAVLYPTVGGGTTYAYGAHSMAAPQLEAAGLENVFADLDERVAEVTPEELAGRDPDVLIVLYSEGDPQAVEDSISDIPGTDGISAVAEDRILAMPMNMTEPATPQAVDGLERIVEEFQQ
;
A
#
# COMPACT_ATOMS: atom_id res chain seq x y z
N ASP A 1 5.62 20.96 -16.78
CA ASP A 1 6.04 20.20 -17.95
C ASP A 1 7.55 20.01 -17.91
N ALA A 2 8.03 18.77 -17.80
CA ALA A 2 9.43 18.37 -17.70
C ALA A 2 10.29 18.95 -18.85
N SER A 3 9.74 18.97 -20.07
CA SER A 3 10.44 19.49 -21.25
C SER A 3 10.70 21.00 -21.15
N ALA A 4 9.80 21.76 -20.54
CA ALA A 4 9.98 23.21 -20.33
C ALA A 4 11.13 23.49 -19.34
N LEU A 5 11.22 22.75 -18.25
CA LEU A 5 12.32 22.86 -17.27
C LEU A 5 13.67 22.48 -17.89
N SER A 6 13.72 21.37 -18.61
CA SER A 6 14.91 20.91 -19.31
C SER A 6 15.39 21.93 -20.34
N SER A 7 14.47 22.60 -21.06
CA SER A 7 14.84 23.62 -22.08
C SER A 7 15.56 24.85 -21.52
N VAL A 8 15.41 25.13 -20.22
CA VAL A 8 16.07 26.22 -19.51
C VAL A 8 17.21 25.76 -18.59
N GLY A 9 17.58 24.46 -18.70
CA GLY A 9 18.71 23.89 -17.97
C GLY A 9 18.41 23.63 -16.47
N ILE A 10 17.14 23.52 -16.08
CA ILE A 10 16.75 23.15 -14.73
C ILE A 10 16.67 21.62 -14.68
N PRO A 11 17.47 20.94 -13.85
CA PRO A 11 17.36 19.51 -13.66
C PRO A 11 16.03 19.16 -12.97
N LEU A 12 15.42 18.06 -13.38
CA LEU A 12 14.18 17.54 -12.82
C LEU A 12 14.42 16.10 -12.41
N LEU A 13 14.00 15.77 -11.21
CA LEU A 13 13.86 14.41 -10.71
C LEU A 13 12.38 14.12 -10.63
N GLU A 14 11.93 13.03 -11.25
CA GLU A 14 10.53 12.58 -11.20
C GLU A 14 10.46 11.32 -10.33
N GLU A 15 9.39 11.23 -9.54
CA GLU A 15 9.10 10.04 -8.74
C GLU A 15 8.73 8.87 -9.66
N PRO A 16 9.48 7.75 -9.66
CA PRO A 16 9.25 6.65 -10.60
C PRO A 16 7.82 6.09 -10.57
N ALA A 17 7.22 5.95 -9.39
CA ALA A 17 5.85 5.44 -9.23
C ALA A 17 4.77 6.34 -9.85
N LEU A 18 5.08 7.63 -10.08
CA LEU A 18 4.17 8.61 -10.67
C LEU A 18 4.47 8.88 -12.15
N CYS A 19 5.51 8.24 -12.71
CA CYS A 19 5.82 8.34 -14.12
C CYS A 19 4.79 7.59 -14.99
N PRO A 20 4.56 8.03 -16.24
CA PRO A 20 3.76 7.26 -17.19
C PRO A 20 4.36 5.86 -17.40
N GLY A 21 3.62 4.82 -17.05
CA GLY A 21 4.06 3.43 -17.08
C GLY A 21 4.30 2.84 -15.69
N GLY A 22 4.50 3.68 -14.68
CA GLY A 22 4.66 3.24 -13.30
C GLY A 22 5.84 2.29 -13.07
N ILE A 23 5.77 1.54 -11.97
CA ILE A 23 6.65 0.41 -11.67
C ILE A 23 5.85 -0.86 -12.02
N GLU A 24 6.40 -1.75 -12.86
CA GLU A 24 5.69 -2.97 -13.30
C GLU A 24 5.62 -4.02 -12.19
N ASP A 25 6.62 -4.09 -11.33
CA ASP A 25 6.72 -5.08 -10.24
C ASP A 25 7.27 -4.35 -8.99
N PRO A 26 6.42 -3.61 -8.28
CA PRO A 26 6.84 -2.78 -7.15
C PRO A 26 7.30 -3.65 -5.98
N GLY A 27 8.35 -3.19 -5.29
CA GLY A 27 8.93 -3.85 -4.14
C GLY A 27 9.53 -2.88 -3.13
N PHE A 28 9.98 -3.39 -1.99
CA PHE A 28 10.74 -2.58 -1.04
C PHE A 28 12.09 -2.12 -1.62
N ASP A 29 12.63 -2.83 -2.61
CA ASP A 29 13.82 -2.39 -3.34
C ASP A 29 13.64 -1.02 -4.01
N ASP A 30 12.42 -0.68 -4.45
CA ASP A 30 12.14 0.65 -5.02
C ASP A 30 12.24 1.76 -3.98
N VAL A 31 11.92 1.45 -2.72
CA VAL A 31 12.13 2.36 -1.57
C VAL A 31 13.63 2.60 -1.37
N TYR A 32 14.42 1.54 -1.41
CA TYR A 32 15.87 1.60 -1.22
C TYR A 32 16.56 2.32 -2.37
N ASP A 33 16.15 2.07 -3.60
CA ASP A 33 16.67 2.74 -4.79
C ASP A 33 16.32 4.23 -4.81
N GLN A 34 15.14 4.60 -4.32
CA GLN A 34 14.78 6.02 -4.14
C GLN A 34 15.68 6.71 -3.12
N LEU A 35 15.97 6.06 -1.98
CA LEU A 35 16.89 6.59 -0.97
C LEU A 35 18.31 6.74 -1.53
N ARG A 36 18.82 5.75 -2.28
CA ARG A 36 20.13 5.84 -2.96
C ARG A 36 20.17 7.02 -3.90
N LEU A 37 19.12 7.19 -4.72
CA LEU A 37 19.01 8.29 -5.65
C LEU A 37 19.05 9.65 -4.93
N TYR A 38 18.34 9.80 -3.83
CA TYR A 38 18.38 11.03 -3.03
C TYR A 38 19.74 11.20 -2.32
N GLY A 39 20.34 10.13 -1.83
CA GLY A 39 21.69 10.13 -1.30
C GLY A 39 22.69 10.72 -2.30
N GLU A 40 22.66 10.24 -3.55
CA GLU A 40 23.52 10.75 -4.64
C GLU A 40 23.22 12.21 -4.97
N VAL A 41 21.94 12.59 -5.09
CA VAL A 41 21.54 13.97 -5.43
C VAL A 41 21.98 14.99 -4.37
N PHE A 42 21.96 14.61 -3.10
CA PHE A 42 22.25 15.49 -1.97
C PHE A 42 23.64 15.28 -1.34
N ASP A 43 24.51 14.44 -1.92
CA ASP A 43 25.85 14.10 -1.41
C ASP A 43 25.75 13.51 0.02
N ARG A 44 24.86 12.51 0.17
CA ARG A 44 24.51 11.83 1.43
C ARG A 44 24.41 10.31 1.27
N GLU A 45 25.28 9.72 0.48
CA GLU A 45 25.22 8.28 0.16
C GLU A 45 25.41 7.41 1.41
N ASP A 46 26.33 7.78 2.30
CA ASP A 46 26.57 7.02 3.53
C ASP A 46 25.33 7.01 4.45
N GLU A 47 24.66 8.16 4.56
CA GLU A 47 23.42 8.28 5.37
C GLU A 47 22.25 7.54 4.71
N ALA A 48 22.20 7.50 3.38
CA ALA A 48 21.20 6.74 2.64
C ALA A 48 21.36 5.23 2.88
N GLU A 49 22.59 4.70 2.77
CA GLU A 49 22.86 3.28 3.03
C GLU A 49 22.62 2.87 4.49
N GLU A 50 22.90 3.74 5.48
CA GLU A 50 22.57 3.50 6.88
C GLU A 50 21.04 3.36 7.05
N ASN A 51 20.26 4.30 6.51
CA ASN A 51 18.79 4.25 6.57
C ASN A 51 18.22 3.03 5.83
N ILE A 52 18.80 2.66 4.67
CA ILE A 52 18.37 1.46 3.93
C ILE A 52 18.58 0.22 4.80
N GLY A 53 19.76 0.05 5.41
CA GLY A 53 20.03 -1.08 6.29
C GLY A 53 19.03 -1.19 7.44
N GLU A 54 18.62 -0.06 8.05
CA GLU A 54 17.58 -0.05 9.08
C GLU A 54 16.20 -0.48 8.54
N LEU A 55 15.84 -0.07 7.32
CA LEU A 55 14.57 -0.47 6.70
C LEU A 55 14.56 -1.95 6.30
N GLU A 56 15.68 -2.46 5.74
CA GLU A 56 15.85 -3.89 5.41
C GLU A 56 15.70 -4.76 6.66
N ASP A 57 16.34 -4.38 7.77
CA ASP A 57 16.23 -5.08 9.05
C ASP A 57 14.78 -5.11 9.58
N ARG A 58 14.04 -4.01 9.42
CA ARG A 58 12.63 -3.92 9.82
C ARG A 58 11.72 -4.81 8.97
N VAL A 59 11.87 -4.79 7.64
CA VAL A 59 11.11 -5.66 6.74
C VAL A 59 11.39 -7.12 7.06
N ALA A 60 12.66 -7.51 7.20
CA ALA A 60 13.05 -8.87 7.53
C ALA A 60 12.48 -9.33 8.89
N ALA A 61 12.44 -8.43 9.90
CA ALA A 61 11.85 -8.76 11.20
C ALA A 61 10.33 -9.01 11.11
N VAL A 62 9.62 -8.26 10.25
CA VAL A 62 8.21 -8.49 9.99
C VAL A 62 7.98 -9.83 9.29
N GLU A 63 8.74 -10.14 8.25
CA GLU A 63 8.64 -11.41 7.52
C GLU A 63 8.92 -12.60 8.45
N GLU A 64 9.93 -12.52 9.33
CA GLU A 64 10.21 -13.56 10.33
C GLU A 64 9.04 -13.74 11.33
N GLN A 65 8.39 -12.65 11.74
CA GLN A 65 7.22 -12.70 12.61
C GLN A 65 6.03 -13.39 11.91
N VAL A 66 5.75 -13.03 10.66
CA VAL A 66 4.66 -13.59 9.85
C VAL A 66 4.88 -15.07 9.59
N ASP A 67 6.09 -15.47 9.18
CA ASP A 67 6.46 -16.87 8.94
C ASP A 67 6.33 -17.71 10.23
N GLY A 68 6.67 -17.15 11.37
CA GLY A 68 6.52 -17.80 12.68
C GLY A 68 5.04 -18.00 13.09
N SER A 69 4.15 -17.15 12.63
CA SER A 69 2.70 -17.20 12.92
C SER A 69 1.94 -18.08 11.94
N ALA A 70 2.42 -18.22 10.69
CA ALA A 70 1.77 -18.96 9.61
C ALA A 70 1.63 -20.48 9.88
N SER A 71 2.34 -21.01 10.87
CA SER A 71 2.31 -22.45 11.20
C SER A 71 0.95 -22.96 11.70
N ASP A 72 0.03 -22.07 12.11
CA ASP A 72 -1.28 -22.42 12.68
C ASP A 72 -2.47 -22.07 11.75
N GLN A 73 -2.25 -21.40 10.61
CA GLN A 73 -3.30 -21.08 9.63
C GLN A 73 -3.19 -21.98 8.39
N GLU A 74 -4.31 -22.56 7.96
CA GLU A 74 -4.34 -23.44 6.78
C GLU A 74 -4.30 -22.66 5.45
N GLU A 75 -4.81 -21.41 5.42
CA GLU A 75 -4.82 -20.52 4.25
C GLU A 75 -4.56 -19.07 4.71
N PRO A 76 -3.87 -18.25 3.90
CA PRO A 76 -3.67 -16.83 4.20
C PRO A 76 -4.99 -16.07 4.18
N LEU A 77 -5.13 -15.04 5.02
CA LEU A 77 -6.27 -14.13 4.94
C LEU A 77 -6.22 -13.34 3.64
N THR A 78 -7.41 -13.13 3.05
CA THR A 78 -7.56 -12.30 1.87
C THR A 78 -7.74 -10.83 2.23
N ALA A 79 -7.15 -9.93 1.46
CA ALA A 79 -7.15 -8.50 1.74
C ALA A 79 -7.51 -7.65 0.52
N ALA A 80 -8.15 -6.50 0.75
CA ALA A 80 -8.26 -5.44 -0.24
C ALA A 80 -7.70 -4.13 0.32
N VAL A 81 -6.90 -3.43 -0.49
CA VAL A 81 -6.47 -2.07 -0.21
C VAL A 81 -7.30 -1.11 -1.05
N LEU A 82 -8.02 -0.21 -0.40
CA LEU A 82 -9.01 0.65 -1.02
C LEU A 82 -8.73 2.14 -0.75
N TYR A 83 -9.14 2.98 -1.68
CA TYR A 83 -9.23 4.44 -1.47
C TYR A 83 -10.66 4.88 -1.84
N PRO A 84 -11.56 4.99 -0.85
CA PRO A 84 -12.93 5.44 -1.06
C PRO A 84 -13.00 6.96 -1.17
N THR A 85 -13.95 7.46 -1.96
CA THR A 85 -14.35 8.87 -1.89
C THR A 85 -15.34 9.06 -0.75
N VAL A 86 -14.90 9.67 0.33
CA VAL A 86 -15.74 9.94 1.51
C VAL A 86 -16.95 10.80 1.13
N GLY A 87 -18.14 10.40 1.55
CA GLY A 87 -19.40 11.08 1.22
C GLY A 87 -20.09 10.57 -0.05
N GLY A 88 -19.62 9.47 -0.61
CA GLY A 88 -20.17 8.83 -1.81
C GLY A 88 -19.42 9.24 -3.08
N GLY A 89 -19.23 8.29 -3.96
CA GLY A 89 -18.48 8.47 -5.20
C GLY A 89 -17.78 7.19 -5.60
N THR A 90 -16.62 7.34 -6.23
CA THR A 90 -15.81 6.23 -6.72
C THR A 90 -14.97 5.64 -5.60
N THR A 91 -14.89 4.32 -5.55
CA THR A 91 -13.91 3.58 -4.75
C THR A 91 -12.84 3.03 -5.68
N TYR A 92 -11.59 3.21 -5.31
CA TYR A 92 -10.45 2.68 -6.02
C TYR A 92 -9.85 1.51 -5.25
N ALA A 93 -9.45 0.43 -5.95
CA ALA A 93 -8.70 -0.69 -5.41
C ALA A 93 -7.27 -0.68 -5.96
N TYR A 94 -6.34 -1.10 -5.14
CA TYR A 94 -4.92 -1.18 -5.46
C TYR A 94 -4.57 -2.60 -5.93
N GLY A 95 -4.10 -2.69 -7.16
CA GLY A 95 -3.74 -3.94 -7.86
C GLY A 95 -2.28 -4.36 -7.67
N ALA A 96 -1.85 -5.32 -8.48
CA ALA A 96 -0.51 -5.91 -8.42
C ALA A 96 0.63 -4.92 -8.66
N HIS A 97 0.40 -3.85 -9.44
CA HIS A 97 1.40 -2.84 -9.77
C HIS A 97 1.45 -1.65 -8.78
N SER A 98 0.90 -1.84 -7.58
CA SER A 98 0.95 -0.87 -6.49
C SER A 98 1.85 -1.33 -5.36
N MET A 99 2.36 -0.40 -4.56
CA MET A 99 3.13 -0.74 -3.35
C MET A 99 2.30 -1.50 -2.30
N ALA A 100 0.97 -1.53 -2.44
CA ALA A 100 0.12 -2.39 -1.63
C ALA A 100 0.42 -3.89 -1.83
N ALA A 101 0.82 -4.31 -3.04
CA ALA A 101 1.10 -5.71 -3.34
C ALA A 101 2.25 -6.26 -2.48
N PRO A 102 3.48 -5.69 -2.48
CA PRO A 102 4.56 -6.18 -1.62
C PRO A 102 4.28 -6.01 -0.12
N GLN A 103 3.51 -4.99 0.28
CA GLN A 103 3.11 -4.85 1.68
C GLN A 103 2.20 -5.98 2.15
N LEU A 104 1.20 -6.37 1.33
CA LEU A 104 0.31 -7.47 1.65
C LEU A 104 1.07 -8.81 1.63
N GLU A 105 1.94 -9.04 0.63
CA GLU A 105 2.76 -10.24 0.55
C GLU A 105 3.64 -10.40 1.79
N ALA A 106 4.39 -9.36 2.19
CA ALA A 106 5.23 -9.38 3.38
C ALA A 106 4.43 -9.51 4.69
N ALA A 107 3.17 -9.05 4.69
CA ALA A 107 2.24 -9.24 5.80
C ALA A 107 1.57 -10.62 5.80
N GLY A 108 1.85 -11.51 4.83
CA GLY A 108 1.21 -12.83 4.72
C GLY A 108 -0.27 -12.77 4.32
N LEU A 109 -0.68 -11.73 3.60
CA LEU A 109 -2.05 -11.51 3.14
C LEU A 109 -2.14 -11.68 1.62
N GLU A 110 -3.26 -12.22 1.11
CA GLU A 110 -3.52 -12.36 -0.32
C GLU A 110 -4.35 -11.18 -0.84
N ASN A 111 -3.84 -10.44 -1.83
CA ASN A 111 -4.58 -9.35 -2.45
C ASN A 111 -5.68 -9.87 -3.37
N VAL A 112 -6.95 -9.64 -3.02
CA VAL A 112 -8.09 -10.05 -3.86
C VAL A 112 -8.16 -9.31 -5.21
N PHE A 113 -7.41 -8.22 -5.36
CA PHE A 113 -7.30 -7.44 -6.59
C PHE A 113 -5.95 -7.62 -7.31
N ALA A 114 -5.21 -8.70 -7.04
CA ALA A 114 -3.94 -9.00 -7.71
C ALA A 114 -4.08 -9.25 -9.23
N ASP A 115 -5.30 -9.50 -9.72
CA ASP A 115 -5.60 -9.69 -11.14
C ASP A 115 -5.81 -8.38 -11.92
N LEU A 116 -5.74 -7.22 -11.27
CA LEU A 116 -5.82 -5.94 -11.96
C LEU A 116 -4.47 -5.60 -12.61
N ASP A 117 -4.49 -5.39 -13.93
CA ASP A 117 -3.33 -4.97 -14.72
C ASP A 117 -2.92 -3.50 -14.50
N GLU A 118 -3.66 -2.79 -13.65
CA GLU A 118 -3.44 -1.38 -13.34
C GLU A 118 -2.98 -1.23 -11.89
N ARG A 119 -2.13 -0.22 -11.64
CA ARG A 119 -1.71 0.11 -10.28
C ARG A 119 -2.91 0.37 -9.37
N VAL A 120 -3.89 1.08 -9.90
CA VAL A 120 -5.13 1.46 -9.21
C VAL A 120 -6.26 1.46 -10.22
N ALA A 121 -7.37 0.80 -9.89
CA ALA A 121 -8.57 0.75 -10.74
C ALA A 121 -9.82 1.16 -9.94
N GLU A 122 -10.81 1.73 -10.66
CA GLU A 122 -12.13 1.97 -10.10
C GLU A 122 -12.86 0.65 -9.93
N VAL A 123 -13.43 0.40 -8.76
CA VAL A 123 -14.18 -0.80 -8.44
C VAL A 123 -15.59 -0.49 -7.97
N THR A 124 -16.53 -1.36 -8.29
CA THR A 124 -17.91 -1.25 -7.84
C THR A 124 -18.12 -1.94 -6.50
N PRO A 125 -19.15 -1.55 -5.71
CA PRO A 125 -19.50 -2.25 -4.48
C PRO A 125 -19.80 -3.75 -4.71
N GLU A 126 -20.44 -4.07 -5.84
CA GLU A 126 -20.77 -5.44 -6.21
C GLU A 126 -19.52 -6.28 -6.53
N GLU A 127 -18.50 -5.66 -7.13
CA GLU A 127 -17.23 -6.33 -7.40
C GLU A 127 -16.47 -6.57 -6.10
N LEU A 128 -16.40 -5.59 -5.23
CA LEU A 128 -15.78 -5.73 -3.91
C LEU A 128 -16.50 -6.84 -3.09
N ALA A 129 -17.83 -6.80 -3.04
CA ALA A 129 -18.63 -7.84 -2.36
C ALA A 129 -18.47 -9.22 -3.00
N GLY A 130 -18.28 -9.31 -4.31
CA GLY A 130 -18.05 -10.57 -5.01
C GLY A 130 -16.68 -11.19 -4.73
N ARG A 131 -15.68 -10.39 -4.34
CA ARG A 131 -14.34 -10.85 -3.95
C ARG A 131 -14.26 -11.21 -2.46
N ASP A 132 -15.15 -10.64 -1.65
CA ASP A 132 -15.35 -10.92 -0.22
C ASP A 132 -14.05 -11.01 0.60
N PRO A 133 -13.26 -9.94 0.69
CA PRO A 133 -12.02 -9.94 1.45
C PRO A 133 -12.25 -10.14 2.95
N ASP A 134 -11.31 -10.86 3.60
CA ASP A 134 -11.30 -11.09 5.05
C ASP A 134 -10.90 -9.85 5.84
N VAL A 135 -10.07 -8.97 5.23
CA VAL A 135 -9.61 -7.71 5.83
C VAL A 135 -9.64 -6.56 4.82
N LEU A 136 -9.89 -5.35 5.28
CA LEU A 136 -9.85 -4.13 4.48
C LEU A 136 -8.81 -3.15 5.01
N ILE A 137 -7.96 -2.65 4.14
CA ILE A 137 -7.07 -1.53 4.41
C ILE A 137 -7.58 -0.33 3.62
N VAL A 138 -8.04 0.69 4.33
CA VAL A 138 -8.73 1.84 3.73
C VAL A 138 -7.82 3.06 3.80
N LEU A 139 -7.29 3.45 2.65
CA LEU A 139 -6.37 4.56 2.55
C LEU A 139 -7.10 5.90 2.55
N TYR A 140 -6.51 6.90 3.20
CA TYR A 140 -7.01 8.28 3.20
C TYR A 140 -5.87 9.29 3.10
N SER A 141 -6.15 10.45 2.51
CA SER A 141 -5.19 11.56 2.43
C SER A 141 -5.41 12.61 3.52
N GLU A 142 -6.66 12.79 3.94
CA GLU A 142 -7.07 13.78 4.93
C GLU A 142 -8.30 13.26 5.69
N GLY A 143 -8.51 13.74 6.92
CA GLY A 143 -9.71 13.45 7.70
C GLY A 143 -9.44 12.61 8.95
N ASP A 144 -10.54 12.17 9.57
CA ASP A 144 -10.54 11.31 10.75
C ASP A 144 -10.50 9.83 10.31
N PRO A 145 -9.53 9.01 10.76
CA PRO A 145 -9.46 7.60 10.42
C PRO A 145 -10.76 6.84 10.68
N GLN A 146 -11.41 7.07 11.81
CA GLN A 146 -12.66 6.40 12.17
C GLN A 146 -13.79 6.75 11.18
N ALA A 147 -13.86 8.00 10.74
CA ALA A 147 -14.87 8.39 9.74
C ALA A 147 -14.60 7.75 8.37
N VAL A 148 -13.36 7.41 8.08
CA VAL A 148 -12.99 6.69 6.85
C VAL A 148 -13.38 5.22 6.95
N GLU A 149 -13.13 4.55 8.06
CA GLU A 149 -13.59 3.18 8.34
C GLU A 149 -15.12 3.10 8.29
N ASP A 150 -15.81 3.98 8.99
CA ASP A 150 -17.28 4.05 9.01
C ASP A 150 -17.86 4.25 7.59
N SER A 151 -17.16 4.97 6.71
CA SER A 151 -17.61 5.24 5.34
C SER A 151 -17.72 3.99 4.46
N ILE A 152 -17.02 2.91 4.78
CA ILE A 152 -17.13 1.63 4.08
C ILE A 152 -18.51 1.01 4.32
N SER A 153 -19.00 1.05 5.56
CA SER A 153 -20.33 0.54 5.91
C SER A 153 -21.47 1.37 5.30
N ASP A 154 -21.20 2.61 4.91
CA ASP A 154 -22.17 3.48 4.21
C ASP A 154 -22.31 3.14 2.71
N ILE A 155 -21.40 2.32 2.16
CA ILE A 155 -21.44 1.90 0.75
C ILE A 155 -22.52 0.80 0.61
N PRO A 156 -23.55 0.97 -0.27
CA PRO A 156 -24.59 -0.02 -0.42
C PRO A 156 -24.06 -1.37 -0.88
N GLY A 157 -24.36 -2.44 -0.14
CA GLY A 157 -23.98 -3.81 -0.49
C GLY A 157 -22.69 -4.31 0.15
N THR A 158 -22.01 -3.50 0.96
CA THR A 158 -20.80 -3.92 1.68
C THR A 158 -21.07 -4.62 3.02
N ASP A 159 -22.29 -4.51 3.56
CA ASP A 159 -22.68 -5.12 4.85
C ASP A 159 -22.43 -6.65 4.92
N GLY A 160 -22.37 -7.33 3.76
CA GLY A 160 -22.17 -8.76 3.66
C GLY A 160 -20.71 -9.17 3.47
N ILE A 161 -19.78 -8.24 3.34
CA ILE A 161 -18.34 -8.52 3.18
C ILE A 161 -17.78 -9.00 4.52
N SER A 162 -16.99 -10.05 4.50
CA SER A 162 -16.42 -10.68 5.70
C SER A 162 -15.67 -9.67 6.57
N ALA A 163 -14.82 -8.83 5.97
CA ALA A 163 -14.10 -7.78 6.68
C ALA A 163 -15.01 -6.78 7.38
N VAL A 164 -16.13 -6.40 6.76
CA VAL A 164 -17.10 -5.46 7.36
C VAL A 164 -17.90 -6.11 8.48
N ALA A 165 -18.35 -7.35 8.26
CA ALA A 165 -19.16 -8.10 9.23
C ALA A 165 -18.37 -8.43 10.51
N GLU A 166 -17.03 -8.58 10.40
CA GLU A 166 -16.14 -8.94 11.51
C GLU A 166 -15.33 -7.75 12.06
N ASP A 167 -15.62 -6.50 11.58
CA ASP A 167 -14.96 -5.27 12.00
C ASP A 167 -13.43 -5.31 11.80
N ARG A 168 -13.00 -5.96 10.69
CA ARG A 168 -11.58 -6.08 10.29
C ARG A 168 -11.21 -5.04 9.24
N ILE A 169 -11.28 -3.77 9.63
CA ILE A 169 -11.02 -2.61 8.78
C ILE A 169 -9.93 -1.74 9.42
N LEU A 170 -8.86 -1.46 8.68
CA LEU A 170 -7.78 -0.58 9.09
C LEU A 170 -7.77 0.68 8.23
N ALA A 171 -8.03 1.83 8.81
CA ALA A 171 -7.77 3.11 8.14
C ALA A 171 -6.28 3.47 8.25
N MET A 172 -5.66 3.74 7.10
CA MET A 172 -4.23 4.04 7.01
C MET A 172 -3.97 5.27 6.13
N PRO A 173 -3.08 6.20 6.53
CA PRO A 173 -2.65 7.30 5.66
C PRO A 173 -2.10 6.77 4.34
N MET A 174 -2.52 7.35 3.21
CA MET A 174 -2.12 6.88 1.88
C MET A 174 -0.59 6.87 1.67
N ASN A 175 0.13 7.81 2.28
CA ASN A 175 1.59 7.88 2.22
C ASN A 175 2.31 6.71 2.93
N MET A 176 1.61 5.89 3.69
CA MET A 176 2.12 4.63 4.24
C MET A 176 2.03 3.46 3.26
N THR A 177 1.49 3.68 2.07
CA THR A 177 1.45 2.71 0.97
C THR A 177 2.06 3.31 -0.29
N GLU A 178 1.62 4.49 -0.71
CA GLU A 178 1.98 5.11 -1.99
C GLU A 178 2.48 6.56 -1.82
N PRO A 179 3.55 6.93 -2.50
CA PRO A 179 4.44 6.11 -3.34
C PRO A 179 5.41 5.26 -2.53
N ALA A 180 6.27 4.47 -3.20
CA ALA A 180 7.33 3.67 -2.59
C ALA A 180 8.34 4.57 -1.85
N THR A 181 8.11 4.78 -0.56
CA THR A 181 8.93 5.61 0.34
C THR A 181 9.20 4.86 1.65
N PRO A 182 10.14 5.30 2.50
CA PRO A 182 10.34 4.68 3.81
C PRO A 182 9.08 4.48 4.65
N GLN A 183 8.07 5.32 4.47
CA GLN A 183 6.78 5.20 5.16
C GLN A 183 5.99 3.95 4.74
N ALA A 184 6.32 3.33 3.60
CA ALA A 184 5.72 2.04 3.22
C ALA A 184 6.12 0.91 4.19
N VAL A 185 7.30 1.00 4.82
CA VAL A 185 7.70 0.06 5.88
C VAL A 185 6.90 0.30 7.15
N ASP A 186 6.64 1.57 7.51
CA ASP A 186 5.74 1.89 8.64
C ASP A 186 4.32 1.34 8.40
N GLY A 187 3.85 1.40 7.14
CA GLY A 187 2.57 0.84 6.72
C GLY A 187 2.53 -0.69 6.85
N LEU A 188 3.59 -1.38 6.42
CA LEU A 188 3.73 -2.82 6.60
C LEU A 188 3.63 -3.24 8.07
N GLU A 189 4.41 -2.60 8.94
CA GLU A 189 4.39 -2.87 10.39
C GLU A 189 2.99 -2.69 10.97
N ARG A 190 2.28 -1.64 10.55
CA ARG A 190 0.92 -1.36 11.02
C ARG A 190 -0.09 -2.41 10.55
N ILE A 191 0.03 -2.91 9.31
CA ILE A 191 -0.83 -3.98 8.79
C ILE A 191 -0.64 -5.25 9.61
N VAL A 192 0.61 -5.61 9.90
CA VAL A 192 0.93 -6.81 10.68
C VAL A 192 0.51 -6.66 12.15
N GLU A 193 0.70 -5.49 12.74
CA GLU A 193 0.23 -5.20 14.10
C GLU A 193 -1.30 -5.35 14.23
N GLU A 194 -2.08 -5.01 13.20
CA GLU A 194 -3.54 -5.10 13.23
C GLU A 194 -4.04 -6.51 12.96
N PHE A 195 -3.49 -7.22 11.96
CA PHE A 195 -4.11 -8.44 11.44
C PHE A 195 -3.35 -9.74 11.74
N GLN A 196 -2.13 -9.69 12.28
CA GLN A 196 -1.26 -10.84 12.53
C GLN A 196 -0.94 -11.04 14.03
N GLN A 197 -1.88 -10.70 14.94
CA GLN A 197 -1.73 -10.91 16.39
C GLN A 197 -2.22 -12.28 16.83
#